data_6ae0e95c4f99a3321c05f824e7a64e22
#
_entry.id   6ae0e95c4f99a3321c05f824e7a64e22
#
_cell.length_a   1.000
_cell.length_b   1.000
_cell.length_c   1.000
_cell.angle_alpha   90.00
_cell.angle_beta   90.00
_cell.angle_gamma   90.00
#
_symmetry.space_group_name_H-M   'P 1'
#
loop_
_entity.id
_entity.type
_entity.pdbx_description
1 polymer ?
#
loop_
_entity_poly.entity_id
_entity_poly.type
_entity_poly.pdbx_seq_one_letter_code
_entity_poly.pdbx_strand_id
1 'polypeptide(L)'
;MTYIIAEIGNNHNGSIEEAKRITEEAYKSGANAVKTQSFRGLDIVSPKVLATDIPDWDAGGFEYWYQFAESIALPLEDHQELIDYSISLGLDFITTPVSVEILEELESFKGISAYKVASMDLTNTNLLVQMSKTSKPIIMSTGMGSMEEIEDAVQIFKKSNLTVLHCVSDYPLDPVNAFLGNIKILKESLKDCKIGFSDHSLGHELSVAAVSLGAEVIEKHFTLDRKNKNPAEHHMSMEPKEFLKLTEWIRALDTNFSQDSWGRSEIEESSKDQVRRSFHYKSALSAGHRITIEDLAFVRPGEGLGYEHLNKILHKKLIKPVNSYNPCLLSDFEN
;
A
#
# COMPACT_ATOMS: atom_id res chain seq x y z
N MET A 1 -2.01 -8.86 5.41
CA MET A 1 -1.38 -8.42 4.14
C MET A 1 -2.22 -7.33 3.51
N THR A 2 -1.59 -6.26 3.06
CA THR A 2 -2.23 -5.14 2.37
C THR A 2 -2.86 -5.60 1.04
N TYR A 3 -4.09 -5.21 0.78
CA TYR A 3 -4.81 -5.55 -0.45
C TYR A 3 -4.53 -4.47 -1.51
N ILE A 4 -4.05 -4.87 -2.69
CA ILE A 4 -3.58 -3.96 -3.73
C ILE A 4 -4.48 -4.08 -4.97
N ILE A 5 -5.12 -2.97 -5.34
CA ILE A 5 -6.04 -2.85 -6.46
C ILE A 5 -5.35 -2.10 -7.60
N ALA A 6 -5.24 -2.75 -8.75
CA ALA A 6 -4.86 -2.09 -9.98
C ALA A 6 -6.12 -1.49 -10.63
N GLU A 7 -6.26 -0.17 -10.57
CA GLU A 7 -7.32 0.55 -11.28
C GLU A 7 -6.94 0.67 -12.74
N ILE A 8 -7.52 -0.17 -13.59
CA ILE A 8 -7.34 -0.06 -15.04
C ILE A 8 -8.25 1.02 -15.64
N GLY A 9 -9.26 1.44 -14.88
CA GLY A 9 -10.16 2.55 -15.20
C GLY A 9 -10.69 2.48 -16.61
N ASN A 10 -10.41 3.51 -17.38
CA ASN A 10 -10.77 3.62 -18.80
C ASN A 10 -9.56 3.47 -19.72
N ASN A 11 -8.40 3.03 -19.22
CA ASN A 11 -7.17 2.88 -20.01
C ASN A 11 -7.26 1.82 -21.12
N HIS A 12 -8.32 1.03 -21.13
CA HIS A 12 -8.65 0.10 -22.20
C HIS A 12 -9.35 0.76 -23.40
N ASN A 13 -9.77 2.04 -23.28
CA ASN A 13 -10.43 2.81 -24.37
C ASN A 13 -11.58 2.04 -25.04
N GLY A 14 -12.46 1.41 -24.27
CA GLY A 14 -13.61 0.63 -24.73
C GLY A 14 -13.29 -0.73 -25.34
N SER A 15 -12.02 -1.16 -25.39
CA SER A 15 -11.61 -2.43 -25.99
C SER A 15 -11.45 -3.52 -24.94
N ILE A 16 -12.20 -4.62 -25.09
CA ILE A 16 -12.09 -5.81 -24.24
C ILE A 16 -10.70 -6.48 -24.36
N GLU A 17 -10.13 -6.51 -25.54
CA GLU A 17 -8.80 -7.09 -25.76
C GLU A 17 -7.72 -6.28 -25.03
N GLU A 18 -7.82 -4.95 -25.07
CA GLU A 18 -6.88 -4.10 -24.32
C GLU A 18 -7.12 -4.21 -22.81
N ALA A 19 -8.38 -4.28 -22.35
CA ALA A 19 -8.71 -4.51 -20.95
C ALA A 19 -8.08 -5.82 -20.42
N LYS A 20 -8.13 -6.91 -21.18
CA LYS A 20 -7.48 -8.18 -20.85
C LYS A 20 -5.96 -8.06 -20.79
N ARG A 21 -5.34 -7.38 -21.76
CA ARG A 21 -3.88 -7.15 -21.77
C ARG A 21 -3.43 -6.37 -20.54
N ILE A 22 -4.15 -5.32 -20.18
CA ILE A 22 -3.86 -4.51 -18.99
C ILE A 22 -4.04 -5.37 -17.73
N THR A 23 -5.10 -6.16 -17.65
CA THR A 23 -5.40 -7.09 -16.53
C THR A 23 -4.28 -8.13 -16.34
N GLU A 24 -3.78 -8.72 -17.42
CA GLU A 24 -2.68 -9.68 -17.38
C GLU A 24 -1.39 -9.07 -16.82
N GLU A 25 -1.04 -7.86 -17.23
CA GLU A 25 0.13 -7.14 -16.73
C GLU A 25 -0.05 -6.68 -15.27
N ALA A 26 -1.28 -6.33 -14.85
CA ALA A 26 -1.59 -6.05 -13.45
C ALA A 26 -1.38 -7.29 -12.57
N TYR A 27 -1.82 -8.46 -13.04
CA TYR A 27 -1.56 -9.75 -12.37
C TYR A 27 -0.05 -10.02 -12.24
N LYS A 28 0.71 -9.91 -13.34
CA LYS A 28 2.17 -10.11 -13.34
C LYS A 28 2.90 -9.11 -12.43
N SER A 29 2.31 -7.95 -12.22
CA SER A 29 2.83 -6.91 -11.33
C SER A 29 2.42 -7.07 -9.87
N GLY A 30 1.73 -8.16 -9.51
CA GLY A 30 1.43 -8.55 -8.12
C GLY A 30 0.19 -7.89 -7.51
N ALA A 31 -0.74 -7.38 -8.33
CA ALA A 31 -2.04 -6.92 -7.87
C ALA A 31 -2.85 -8.07 -7.24
N ASN A 32 -3.74 -7.75 -6.30
CA ASN A 32 -4.73 -8.68 -5.77
C ASN A 32 -6.05 -8.61 -6.56
N ALA A 33 -6.35 -7.42 -7.09
CA ALA A 33 -7.55 -7.18 -7.87
C ALA A 33 -7.27 -6.25 -9.04
N VAL A 34 -8.13 -6.32 -10.03
CA VAL A 34 -8.28 -5.27 -11.03
C VAL A 34 -9.61 -4.56 -10.85
N LYS A 35 -9.64 -3.27 -11.14
CA LYS A 35 -10.85 -2.47 -11.07
C LYS A 35 -11.11 -1.75 -12.39
N THR A 36 -12.40 -1.70 -12.78
CA THR A 36 -12.92 -0.94 -13.91
C THR A 36 -13.97 0.06 -13.44
N GLN A 37 -14.37 0.92 -14.35
CA GLN A 37 -15.53 1.79 -14.20
C GLN A 37 -16.63 1.33 -15.17
N SER A 38 -17.85 1.16 -14.65
CA SER A 38 -19.00 0.70 -15.44
C SER A 38 -20.00 1.82 -15.60
N PHE A 39 -20.14 2.34 -16.82
CA PHE A 39 -20.99 3.48 -17.11
C PHE A 39 -21.37 3.55 -18.59
N ARG A 40 -22.39 4.33 -18.89
CA ARG A 40 -22.67 4.93 -20.19
C ARG A 40 -22.39 6.43 -20.11
N GLY A 41 -22.06 7.07 -21.20
CA GLY A 41 -21.70 8.49 -21.20
C GLY A 41 -22.75 9.40 -20.53
N LEU A 42 -24.04 9.12 -20.75
CA LEU A 42 -25.14 9.88 -20.16
C LEU A 42 -25.40 9.59 -18.69
N ASP A 43 -24.84 8.51 -18.12
CA ASP A 43 -24.96 8.22 -16.71
C ASP A 43 -23.99 9.07 -15.84
N ILE A 44 -22.90 9.56 -16.47
CA ILE A 44 -21.86 10.33 -15.77
C ILE A 44 -22.11 11.83 -15.84
N VAL A 45 -22.56 12.33 -17.00
CA VAL A 45 -22.57 13.77 -17.26
C VAL A 45 -23.79 14.20 -18.06
N SER A 46 -24.28 15.41 -17.77
CA SER A 46 -25.38 16.00 -18.51
C SER A 46 -25.06 16.15 -20.02
N PRO A 47 -26.01 15.83 -20.92
CA PRO A 47 -25.83 15.96 -22.37
C PRO A 47 -25.57 17.40 -22.85
N LYS A 48 -25.63 18.40 -21.96
CA LYS A 48 -25.38 19.80 -22.26
C LYS A 48 -23.94 20.26 -21.96
N VAL A 49 -23.15 19.43 -21.31
CA VAL A 49 -21.75 19.77 -20.96
C VAL A 49 -20.91 19.62 -22.22
N LEU A 50 -20.30 20.73 -22.64
CA LEU A 50 -19.33 20.70 -23.72
C LEU A 50 -18.05 20.00 -23.33
N ALA A 51 -17.40 19.33 -24.26
CA ALA A 51 -16.11 18.68 -24.02
C ALA A 51 -15.03 19.67 -23.57
N THR A 52 -15.14 20.94 -24.02
CA THR A 52 -14.24 22.03 -23.63
C THR A 52 -14.47 22.57 -22.21
N ASP A 53 -15.60 22.24 -21.57
CA ASP A 53 -15.93 22.74 -20.23
C ASP A 53 -15.23 21.93 -19.11
N ILE A 54 -14.68 20.77 -19.45
CA ILE A 54 -13.93 19.92 -18.52
C ILE A 54 -12.44 20.15 -18.75
N PRO A 55 -11.76 20.91 -17.88
CA PRO A 55 -10.33 21.16 -18.01
C PRO A 55 -9.54 19.86 -17.84
N ASP A 56 -8.35 19.86 -18.42
CA ASP A 56 -7.33 18.80 -18.26
C ASP A 56 -7.62 17.47 -18.97
N TRP A 57 -8.72 17.35 -19.71
CA TRP A 57 -9.02 16.17 -20.52
C TRP A 57 -9.06 16.52 -22.01
N ASP A 58 -8.24 15.84 -22.80
CA ASP A 58 -8.34 15.89 -24.25
C ASP A 58 -9.50 15.01 -24.72
N ALA A 59 -10.64 15.61 -24.94
CA ALA A 59 -11.86 14.92 -25.39
C ALA A 59 -11.83 14.46 -26.85
N GLY A 60 -10.67 14.40 -27.49
CA GLY A 60 -10.49 13.78 -28.80
C GLY A 60 -11.32 14.40 -29.95
N GLY A 61 -11.72 15.68 -29.81
CA GLY A 61 -12.53 16.40 -30.83
C GLY A 61 -14.05 16.17 -30.74
N PHE A 62 -14.55 15.53 -29.69
CA PHE A 62 -15.98 15.46 -29.40
C PHE A 62 -16.55 16.83 -29.02
N GLU A 63 -17.79 17.09 -29.38
CA GLU A 63 -18.49 18.34 -29.04
C GLU A 63 -18.96 18.32 -27.59
N TYR A 64 -19.51 17.18 -27.13
CA TYR A 64 -20.05 17.00 -25.78
C TYR A 64 -19.28 15.96 -25.01
N TRP A 65 -19.12 16.19 -23.69
CA TRP A 65 -18.37 15.30 -22.79
C TRP A 65 -18.93 13.88 -22.71
N TYR A 66 -20.27 13.72 -22.72
CA TYR A 66 -20.87 12.38 -22.67
C TYR A 66 -20.49 11.51 -23.88
N GLN A 67 -20.28 12.11 -25.08
CA GLN A 67 -19.86 11.37 -26.26
C GLN A 67 -18.42 10.84 -26.11
N PHE A 68 -17.56 11.65 -25.55
CA PHE A 68 -16.22 11.23 -25.19
C PHE A 68 -16.25 10.09 -24.15
N ALA A 69 -17.00 10.27 -23.04
CA ALA A 69 -17.14 9.26 -22.01
C ALA A 69 -17.63 7.92 -22.60
N GLU A 70 -18.66 7.95 -23.44
CA GLU A 70 -19.18 6.76 -24.13
C GLU A 70 -18.11 6.08 -24.99
N SER A 71 -17.23 6.84 -25.64
CA SER A 71 -16.20 6.30 -26.54
C SER A 71 -15.09 5.52 -25.82
N ILE A 72 -14.90 5.76 -24.51
CA ILE A 72 -13.87 5.09 -23.68
C ILE A 72 -14.47 4.05 -22.73
N ALA A 73 -15.79 4.00 -22.59
CA ALA A 73 -16.48 3.03 -21.76
C ALA A 73 -16.30 1.60 -22.28
N LEU A 74 -16.07 0.63 -21.40
CA LEU A 74 -16.17 -0.78 -21.78
C LEU A 74 -17.65 -1.13 -21.94
N PRO A 75 -18.08 -1.70 -23.09
CA PRO A 75 -19.45 -2.17 -23.25
C PRO A 75 -19.86 -3.12 -22.12
N LEU A 76 -21.08 -2.98 -21.60
CA LEU A 76 -21.52 -3.80 -20.46
C LEU A 76 -21.57 -5.29 -20.83
N GLU A 77 -21.89 -5.64 -22.07
CA GLU A 77 -21.87 -7.00 -22.57
C GLU A 77 -20.50 -7.68 -22.49
N ASP A 78 -19.41 -6.91 -22.49
CA ASP A 78 -18.04 -7.42 -22.42
C ASP A 78 -17.58 -7.66 -20.97
N HIS A 79 -18.33 -7.17 -19.98
CA HIS A 79 -17.93 -7.26 -18.57
C HIS A 79 -17.79 -8.70 -18.09
N GLN A 80 -18.72 -9.61 -18.45
CA GLN A 80 -18.63 -11.01 -18.01
C GLN A 80 -17.35 -11.68 -18.54
N GLU A 81 -16.95 -11.36 -19.76
CA GLU A 81 -15.73 -11.90 -20.36
C GLU A 81 -14.47 -11.40 -19.60
N LEU A 82 -14.43 -10.11 -19.23
CA LEU A 82 -13.32 -9.57 -18.44
C LEU A 82 -13.29 -10.12 -17.02
N ILE A 83 -14.45 -10.29 -16.39
CA ILE A 83 -14.59 -10.91 -15.07
C ILE A 83 -14.02 -12.34 -15.09
N ASP A 84 -14.47 -13.16 -16.03
CA ASP A 84 -14.02 -14.56 -16.15
C ASP A 84 -12.53 -14.64 -16.42
N TYR A 85 -12.00 -13.74 -17.24
CA TYR A 85 -10.56 -13.64 -17.51
C TYR A 85 -9.77 -13.26 -16.24
N SER A 86 -10.23 -12.27 -15.48
CA SER A 86 -9.60 -11.84 -14.23
C SER A 86 -9.53 -12.99 -13.21
N ILE A 87 -10.64 -13.69 -13.03
CA ILE A 87 -10.74 -14.86 -12.13
C ILE A 87 -9.80 -15.98 -12.58
N SER A 88 -9.69 -16.21 -13.89
CA SER A 88 -8.79 -17.26 -14.44
C SER A 88 -7.32 -17.00 -14.13
N LEU A 89 -6.95 -15.74 -13.95
CA LEU A 89 -5.61 -15.32 -13.50
C LEU A 89 -5.45 -15.37 -11.96
N GLY A 90 -6.54 -15.53 -11.21
CA GLY A 90 -6.53 -15.50 -9.75
C GLY A 90 -6.68 -14.09 -9.16
N LEU A 91 -7.16 -13.13 -9.96
CA LEU A 91 -7.48 -11.77 -9.50
C LEU A 91 -8.94 -11.65 -9.09
N ASP A 92 -9.20 -10.87 -8.06
CA ASP A 92 -10.53 -10.34 -7.80
C ASP A 92 -10.90 -9.29 -8.87
N PHE A 93 -12.18 -9.26 -9.24
CA PHE A 93 -12.71 -8.23 -10.13
C PHE A 93 -13.61 -7.26 -9.36
N ILE A 94 -13.29 -5.99 -9.46
CA ILE A 94 -14.00 -4.89 -8.81
C ILE A 94 -14.51 -3.94 -9.90
N THR A 95 -15.69 -3.36 -9.71
CA THR A 95 -16.16 -2.33 -10.62
C THR A 95 -16.89 -1.20 -9.90
N THR A 96 -16.87 -0.01 -10.52
CA THR A 96 -17.56 1.20 -10.06
C THR A 96 -18.83 1.40 -10.88
N PRO A 97 -20.01 1.00 -10.39
CA PRO A 97 -21.27 1.43 -11.04
C PRO A 97 -21.49 2.91 -10.74
N VAL A 98 -21.82 3.70 -11.77
CA VAL A 98 -22.04 5.15 -11.63
C VAL A 98 -23.52 5.52 -11.53
N SER A 99 -24.42 4.58 -11.79
CA SER A 99 -25.87 4.77 -11.65
C SER A 99 -26.54 3.53 -11.09
N VAL A 100 -27.80 3.68 -10.65
CA VAL A 100 -28.61 2.55 -10.18
C VAL A 100 -28.89 1.57 -11.31
N GLU A 101 -29.14 2.06 -12.49
CA GLU A 101 -29.41 1.26 -13.70
C GLU A 101 -28.21 0.38 -14.05
N ILE A 102 -27.01 0.95 -14.00
CA ILE A 102 -25.76 0.18 -14.19
C ILE A 102 -25.58 -0.87 -13.11
N LEU A 103 -25.82 -0.52 -11.83
CA LEU A 103 -25.74 -1.46 -10.73
C LEU A 103 -26.68 -2.65 -10.93
N GLU A 104 -27.94 -2.39 -11.33
CA GLU A 104 -28.94 -3.45 -11.59
C GLU A 104 -28.50 -4.40 -12.71
N GLU A 105 -27.90 -3.87 -13.79
CA GLU A 105 -27.33 -4.70 -14.86
C GLU A 105 -26.15 -5.54 -14.36
N LEU A 106 -25.24 -4.93 -13.58
CA LEU A 106 -24.07 -5.61 -13.01
C LEU A 106 -24.43 -6.75 -12.05
N GLU A 107 -25.56 -6.68 -11.36
CA GLU A 107 -26.03 -7.77 -10.49
C GLU A 107 -26.42 -9.05 -11.28
N SER A 108 -26.58 -8.97 -12.60
CA SER A 108 -26.77 -10.13 -13.46
C SER A 108 -25.47 -10.91 -13.73
N PHE A 109 -24.31 -10.27 -13.60
CA PHE A 109 -23.00 -10.87 -13.85
C PHE A 109 -22.51 -11.65 -12.63
N LYS A 110 -21.73 -12.70 -12.89
CA LYS A 110 -21.15 -13.56 -11.84
C LYS A 110 -19.68 -13.22 -11.67
N GLY A 111 -19.20 -13.26 -10.43
CA GLY A 111 -17.77 -13.15 -10.16
C GLY A 111 -17.29 -11.74 -9.80
N ILE A 112 -18.16 -10.73 -9.74
CA ILE A 112 -17.80 -9.43 -9.18
C ILE A 112 -17.54 -9.59 -7.67
N SER A 113 -16.33 -9.27 -7.23
CA SER A 113 -15.87 -9.47 -5.84
C SER A 113 -16.28 -8.34 -4.91
N ALA A 114 -16.36 -7.11 -5.42
CA ALA A 114 -16.78 -5.94 -4.67
C ALA A 114 -17.28 -4.82 -5.61
N TYR A 115 -18.08 -3.91 -5.08
CA TYR A 115 -18.41 -2.67 -5.75
C TYR A 115 -17.63 -1.49 -5.17
N LYS A 116 -17.28 -0.55 -6.05
CA LYS A 116 -16.62 0.69 -5.68
C LYS A 116 -17.58 1.87 -5.75
N VAL A 117 -17.53 2.71 -4.72
CA VAL A 117 -18.13 4.06 -4.74
C VAL A 117 -17.02 5.04 -5.08
N ALA A 118 -17.13 5.72 -6.22
CA ALA A 118 -16.20 6.79 -6.59
C ALA A 118 -16.39 8.01 -5.67
N SER A 119 -15.36 8.85 -5.55
CA SER A 119 -15.43 10.07 -4.73
C SER A 119 -16.58 11.00 -5.12
N MET A 120 -16.88 11.09 -6.41
CA MET A 120 -18.00 11.93 -6.93
C MET A 120 -19.37 11.43 -6.45
N ASP A 121 -19.50 10.15 -6.09
CA ASP A 121 -20.75 9.53 -5.65
C ASP A 121 -20.85 9.40 -4.12
N LEU A 122 -19.92 9.96 -3.36
CA LEU A 122 -19.94 9.90 -1.89
C LEU A 122 -21.27 10.38 -1.30
N THR A 123 -21.86 11.40 -1.90
CA THR A 123 -23.15 11.99 -1.49
C THR A 123 -24.35 11.50 -2.30
N ASN A 124 -24.17 10.56 -3.21
CA ASN A 124 -25.24 9.96 -4.03
C ASN A 124 -26.03 8.93 -3.20
N THR A 125 -26.81 9.41 -2.24
CA THR A 125 -27.55 8.56 -1.28
C THR A 125 -28.40 7.49 -1.98
N ASN A 126 -28.99 7.78 -3.14
CA ASN A 126 -29.80 6.81 -3.87
C ASN A 126 -28.96 5.61 -4.30
N LEU A 127 -27.82 5.86 -4.95
CA LEU A 127 -26.89 4.80 -5.37
C LEU A 127 -26.36 4.01 -4.16
N LEU A 128 -25.92 4.72 -3.10
CA LEU A 128 -25.38 4.09 -1.89
C LEU A 128 -26.41 3.15 -1.23
N VAL A 129 -27.69 3.58 -1.14
CA VAL A 129 -28.76 2.73 -0.59
C VAL A 129 -29.00 1.49 -1.45
N GLN A 130 -28.97 1.61 -2.78
CA GLN A 130 -29.11 0.43 -3.64
C GLN A 130 -27.91 -0.51 -3.50
N MET A 131 -26.68 0.03 -3.50
CA MET A 131 -25.46 -0.76 -3.29
C MET A 131 -25.48 -1.49 -1.92
N SER A 132 -26.02 -0.87 -0.87
CA SER A 132 -26.11 -1.48 0.46
C SER A 132 -27.05 -2.69 0.51
N LYS A 133 -27.96 -2.85 -0.45
CA LYS A 133 -28.87 -4.01 -0.57
C LYS A 133 -28.19 -5.20 -1.26
N THR A 134 -27.10 -4.97 -1.97
CA THR A 134 -26.31 -6.07 -2.53
C THR A 134 -25.60 -6.83 -1.40
N SER A 135 -25.24 -8.08 -1.62
CA SER A 135 -24.49 -8.86 -0.65
C SER A 135 -22.95 -8.66 -0.75
N LYS A 136 -22.52 -7.81 -1.67
CA LYS A 136 -21.09 -7.61 -1.99
C LYS A 136 -20.40 -6.65 -1.03
N PRO A 137 -19.10 -6.85 -0.77
CA PRO A 137 -18.27 -5.84 -0.13
C PRO A 137 -18.30 -4.52 -0.89
N ILE A 138 -18.18 -3.41 -0.14
CA ILE A 138 -18.15 -2.07 -0.70
C ILE A 138 -16.80 -1.41 -0.38
N ILE A 139 -16.22 -0.76 -1.38
CA ILE A 139 -15.02 0.05 -1.25
C ILE A 139 -15.42 1.49 -1.60
N MET A 140 -15.24 2.44 -0.70
CA MET A 140 -15.71 3.82 -0.87
C MET A 140 -14.55 4.80 -0.76
N SER A 141 -14.35 5.63 -1.78
CA SER A 141 -13.39 6.74 -1.76
C SER A 141 -14.00 8.02 -1.21
N THR A 142 -13.19 8.85 -0.55
CA THR A 142 -13.62 10.01 0.23
C THR A 142 -13.15 11.36 -0.35
N GLY A 143 -12.67 11.38 -1.58
CA GLY A 143 -12.24 12.63 -2.23
C GLY A 143 -13.34 13.68 -2.23
N MET A 144 -12.97 14.95 -2.03
CA MET A 144 -13.89 16.11 -1.91
C MET A 144 -14.84 16.07 -0.71
N GLY A 145 -14.95 14.94 0.02
CA GLY A 145 -15.88 14.78 1.13
C GLY A 145 -15.42 15.45 2.42
N SER A 146 -16.34 16.06 3.13
CA SER A 146 -16.19 16.43 4.54
C SER A 146 -16.30 15.18 5.43
N MET A 147 -15.81 15.28 6.69
CA MET A 147 -15.95 14.16 7.63
C MET A 147 -17.40 13.81 7.91
N GLU A 148 -18.30 14.81 7.96
CA GLU A 148 -19.74 14.63 8.15
C GLU A 148 -20.36 13.81 6.99
N GLU A 149 -20.06 14.17 5.74
CA GLU A 149 -20.52 13.44 4.55
C GLU A 149 -19.99 12.00 4.51
N ILE A 150 -18.73 11.78 4.94
CA ILE A 150 -18.15 10.44 5.04
C ILE A 150 -18.89 9.60 6.09
N GLU A 151 -19.15 10.16 7.28
CA GLU A 151 -19.86 9.47 8.34
C GLU A 151 -21.29 9.15 7.94
N ASP A 152 -22.00 10.06 7.29
CA ASP A 152 -23.35 9.85 6.77
C ASP A 152 -23.38 8.71 5.74
N ALA A 153 -22.45 8.72 4.79
CA ALA A 153 -22.34 7.64 3.80
C ALA A 153 -22.03 6.29 4.46
N VAL A 154 -21.13 6.25 5.43
CA VAL A 154 -20.76 5.02 6.17
C VAL A 154 -21.95 4.42 6.90
N GLN A 155 -22.87 5.24 7.43
CA GLN A 155 -24.05 4.75 8.15
C GLN A 155 -25.03 3.95 7.26
N ILE A 156 -24.99 4.16 5.95
CA ILE A 156 -25.82 3.41 4.99
C ILE A 156 -25.40 1.95 4.89
N PHE A 157 -24.12 1.65 5.13
CA PHE A 157 -23.55 0.32 4.91
C PHE A 157 -23.35 -0.47 6.20
N LYS A 158 -23.26 -1.81 6.08
CA LYS A 158 -22.76 -2.67 7.14
C LYS A 158 -21.24 -2.49 7.24
N LYS A 159 -20.76 -1.93 8.33
CA LYS A 159 -19.35 -1.57 8.53
C LYS A 159 -18.38 -2.74 8.34
N SER A 160 -18.77 -3.97 8.67
CA SER A 160 -17.92 -5.16 8.48
C SER A 160 -17.61 -5.50 7.03
N ASN A 161 -18.37 -4.96 6.08
CA ASN A 161 -18.20 -5.18 4.64
C ASN A 161 -17.78 -3.89 3.91
N LEU A 162 -17.41 -2.85 4.66
CA LEU A 162 -17.04 -1.55 4.13
C LEU A 162 -15.55 -1.30 4.28
N THR A 163 -14.92 -0.91 3.19
CA THR A 163 -13.57 -0.33 3.16
C THR A 163 -13.68 1.14 2.77
N VAL A 164 -13.07 2.02 3.54
CA VAL A 164 -13.05 3.47 3.27
C VAL A 164 -11.65 3.87 2.85
N LEU A 165 -11.51 4.45 1.66
CA LEU A 165 -10.23 4.89 1.13
C LEU A 165 -10.12 6.40 1.30
N HIS A 166 -9.09 6.87 2.03
CA HIS A 166 -8.64 8.23 1.86
C HIS A 166 -8.30 8.46 0.39
N CYS A 167 -8.72 9.58 -0.14
CA CYS A 167 -8.54 9.91 -1.56
C CYS A 167 -8.49 11.43 -1.73
N VAL A 168 -7.68 11.89 -2.65
CA VAL A 168 -7.68 13.28 -3.13
C VAL A 168 -7.98 13.27 -4.62
N SER A 169 -9.05 13.99 -5.02
CA SER A 169 -9.49 14.06 -6.41
C SER A 169 -8.70 15.12 -7.18
N ASP A 170 -7.41 14.87 -7.38
CA ASP A 170 -6.46 15.67 -8.16
C ASP A 170 -5.64 14.71 -9.03
N TYR A 171 -5.49 14.96 -10.36
CA TYR A 171 -5.03 14.00 -11.35
C TYR A 171 -4.01 14.58 -12.33
N PRO A 172 -2.67 14.42 -12.13
CA PRO A 172 -2.05 13.70 -11.01
C PRO A 172 -2.02 14.52 -9.72
N LEU A 173 -2.11 13.84 -8.58
CA LEU A 173 -2.03 14.45 -7.26
C LEU A 173 -0.62 14.98 -6.99
N ASP A 174 -0.50 16.27 -6.64
CA ASP A 174 0.74 16.79 -6.05
C ASP A 174 0.94 16.19 -4.65
N PRO A 175 2.09 15.56 -4.37
CA PRO A 175 2.38 14.94 -3.07
C PRO A 175 2.17 15.86 -1.85
N VAL A 176 2.36 17.17 -1.99
CA VAL A 176 2.15 18.14 -0.90
C VAL A 176 0.69 18.21 -0.46
N ASN A 177 -0.26 17.88 -1.35
CA ASN A 177 -1.69 17.91 -1.11
C ASN A 177 -2.28 16.53 -0.72
N ALA A 178 -1.45 15.52 -0.50
CA ALA A 178 -1.91 14.16 -0.23
C ALA A 178 -2.59 13.99 1.13
N PHE A 179 -2.33 14.84 2.09
CA PHE A 179 -2.92 14.82 3.44
C PHE A 179 -2.99 13.42 4.07
N LEU A 180 -1.93 12.61 3.96
CA LEU A 180 -1.90 11.22 4.44
C LEU A 180 -2.25 11.07 5.93
N GLY A 181 -2.16 12.15 6.71
CA GLY A 181 -2.65 12.19 8.10
C GLY A 181 -4.13 11.82 8.25
N ASN A 182 -4.94 12.04 7.20
CA ASN A 182 -6.35 11.67 7.17
C ASN A 182 -6.58 10.17 7.34
N ILE A 183 -5.63 9.31 6.94
CA ILE A 183 -5.70 7.85 7.17
C ILE A 183 -5.82 7.55 8.66
N LYS A 184 -5.06 8.23 9.50
CA LYS A 184 -5.14 8.07 10.96
C LYS A 184 -6.48 8.56 11.51
N ILE A 185 -6.95 9.71 11.03
CA ILE A 185 -8.23 10.28 11.43
C ILE A 185 -9.38 9.32 11.08
N LEU A 186 -9.40 8.79 9.86
CA LEU A 186 -10.38 7.79 9.44
C LEU A 186 -10.34 6.52 10.30
N LYS A 187 -9.13 6.02 10.62
CA LYS A 187 -8.97 4.84 11.51
C LYS A 187 -9.50 5.08 12.92
N GLU A 188 -9.33 6.27 13.45
CA GLU A 188 -9.82 6.65 14.78
C GLU A 188 -11.34 6.83 14.81
N SER A 189 -11.91 7.44 13.76
CA SER A 189 -13.34 7.73 13.65
C SER A 189 -14.16 6.52 13.21
N LEU A 190 -13.64 5.68 12.31
CA LEU A 190 -14.35 4.59 11.64
C LEU A 190 -13.80 3.21 12.06
N LYS A 191 -13.73 2.94 13.37
CA LYS A 191 -13.04 1.77 13.97
C LYS A 191 -13.48 0.40 13.43
N ASP A 192 -14.72 0.29 12.92
CA ASP A 192 -15.27 -0.96 12.43
C ASP A 192 -15.12 -1.13 10.90
N CYS A 193 -14.49 -0.16 10.22
CA CYS A 193 -14.24 -0.21 8.79
C CYS A 193 -12.75 -0.50 8.52
N LYS A 194 -12.47 -1.17 7.40
CA LYS A 194 -11.11 -1.18 6.86
C LYS A 194 -10.78 0.19 6.28
N ILE A 195 -9.57 0.67 6.47
CA ILE A 195 -9.11 1.96 5.95
C ILE A 195 -7.99 1.73 4.95
N GLY A 196 -8.05 2.44 3.83
CA GLY A 196 -7.06 2.37 2.77
C GLY A 196 -6.76 3.74 2.15
N PHE A 197 -6.09 3.71 1.02
CA PHE A 197 -5.71 4.89 0.25
C PHE A 197 -5.91 4.66 -1.24
N SER A 198 -6.65 5.56 -1.92
CA SER A 198 -6.74 5.64 -3.38
C SER A 198 -5.79 6.74 -3.84
N ASP A 199 -4.71 6.35 -4.49
CA ASP A 199 -3.53 7.18 -4.76
C ASP A 199 -3.48 7.61 -6.22
N HIS A 200 -3.64 8.92 -6.47
CA HIS A 200 -3.56 9.54 -7.79
C HIS A 200 -2.21 10.23 -8.06
N SER A 201 -1.23 10.12 -7.14
CA SER A 201 0.10 10.69 -7.37
C SER A 201 0.91 9.89 -8.40
N LEU A 202 1.93 10.51 -8.94
CA LEU A 202 2.97 9.78 -9.68
C LEU A 202 3.90 9.07 -8.68
N GLY A 203 4.44 7.91 -9.09
CA GLY A 203 5.34 7.13 -8.24
C GLY A 203 4.60 6.29 -7.18
N HIS A 204 5.37 5.66 -6.30
CA HIS A 204 4.88 4.69 -5.30
C HIS A 204 5.02 5.16 -3.85
N GLU A 205 5.65 6.32 -3.65
CA GLU A 205 6.10 6.80 -2.35
C GLU A 205 4.94 7.05 -1.39
N LEU A 206 3.85 7.68 -1.88
CA LEU A 206 2.68 7.96 -1.05
C LEU A 206 1.92 6.69 -0.68
N SER A 207 1.79 5.74 -1.60
CA SER A 207 1.18 4.43 -1.32
C SER A 207 1.95 3.65 -0.25
N VAL A 208 3.29 3.62 -0.34
CA VAL A 208 4.17 2.98 0.67
C VAL A 208 4.05 3.68 2.02
N ALA A 209 4.03 5.02 2.03
CA ALA A 209 3.82 5.81 3.24
C ALA A 209 2.43 5.55 3.86
N ALA A 210 1.39 5.44 3.04
CA ALA A 210 0.02 5.13 3.50
C ALA A 210 -0.05 3.78 4.22
N VAL A 211 0.60 2.74 3.69
CA VAL A 211 0.71 1.43 4.36
C VAL A 211 1.41 1.57 5.71
N SER A 212 2.48 2.35 5.79
CA SER A 212 3.19 2.64 7.05
C SER A 212 2.32 3.37 8.08
N LEU A 213 1.31 4.11 7.63
CA LEU A 213 0.29 4.75 8.47
C LEU A 213 -0.87 3.83 8.82
N GLY A 214 -0.85 2.61 8.31
CA GLY A 214 -1.83 1.56 8.60
C GLY A 214 -2.96 1.45 7.58
N ALA A 215 -2.76 1.90 6.33
CA ALA A 215 -3.66 1.58 5.24
C ALA A 215 -3.63 0.07 4.95
N GLU A 216 -4.80 -0.55 4.87
CA GLU A 216 -4.97 -1.97 4.62
C GLU A 216 -5.27 -2.28 3.15
N VAL A 217 -5.70 -1.25 2.40
CA VAL A 217 -6.03 -1.33 0.97
C VAL A 217 -5.34 -0.17 0.26
N ILE A 218 -4.69 -0.46 -0.86
CA ILE A 218 -4.12 0.52 -1.78
C ILE A 218 -4.78 0.36 -3.15
N GLU A 219 -5.30 1.45 -3.68
CA GLU A 219 -5.81 1.54 -5.05
C GLU A 219 -4.90 2.47 -5.84
N LYS A 220 -4.46 2.05 -7.02
CA LYS A 220 -3.55 2.81 -7.88
C LYS A 220 -3.90 2.61 -9.34
N HIS A 221 -3.98 3.70 -10.12
CA HIS A 221 -4.21 3.63 -11.56
C HIS A 221 -3.08 2.91 -12.28
N PHE A 222 -3.45 2.09 -13.26
CA PHE A 222 -2.55 1.20 -13.97
C PHE A 222 -2.73 1.31 -15.49
N THR A 223 -1.64 1.36 -16.23
CA THR A 223 -1.61 1.41 -17.70
C THR A 223 -0.43 0.62 -18.25
N LEU A 224 -0.52 0.22 -19.52
CA LEU A 224 0.61 -0.38 -20.23
C LEU A 224 1.63 0.65 -20.72
N ASP A 225 1.17 1.85 -21.06
CA ASP A 225 2.01 2.93 -21.57
C ASP A 225 1.44 4.30 -21.14
N ARG A 226 2.16 4.99 -20.27
CA ARG A 226 1.81 6.35 -19.78
C ARG A 226 1.79 7.39 -20.89
N LYS A 227 2.53 7.13 -21.98
CA LYS A 227 2.62 8.04 -23.14
C LYS A 227 1.57 7.76 -24.20
N ASN A 228 0.67 6.82 -23.94
CA ASN A 228 -0.44 6.54 -24.83
C ASN A 228 -1.24 7.83 -25.05
N LYS A 229 -1.47 8.15 -26.33
CA LYS A 229 -2.17 9.38 -26.74
C LYS A 229 -3.68 9.24 -26.76
N ASN A 230 -4.18 8.03 -26.53
CA ASN A 230 -5.62 7.86 -26.40
C ASN A 230 -6.12 8.62 -25.17
N PRO A 231 -7.22 9.32 -25.27
CA PRO A 231 -7.78 10.09 -24.18
C PRO A 231 -8.31 9.14 -23.09
N ALA A 232 -7.52 8.96 -22.04
CA ALA A 232 -7.84 8.19 -20.84
C ALA A 232 -6.92 8.63 -19.71
N GLU A 233 -6.87 7.85 -18.63
CA GLU A 233 -6.12 8.18 -17.42
C GLU A 233 -4.64 7.75 -17.47
N HIS A 234 -4.11 7.50 -18.70
CA HIS A 234 -2.74 6.98 -18.88
C HIS A 234 -1.67 7.87 -18.24
N HIS A 235 -1.79 9.19 -18.38
CA HIS A 235 -0.76 10.15 -17.98
C HIS A 235 -0.43 10.12 -16.47
N MET A 236 -1.39 9.74 -15.65
CA MET A 236 -1.22 9.63 -14.20
C MET A 236 -1.07 8.18 -13.69
N SER A 237 -1.29 7.21 -14.56
CA SER A 237 -1.28 5.79 -14.21
C SER A 237 0.14 5.23 -14.10
N MET A 238 0.32 4.21 -13.29
CA MET A 238 1.57 3.47 -13.17
C MET A 238 1.74 2.47 -14.30
N GLU A 239 2.96 2.33 -14.80
CA GLU A 239 3.34 1.26 -15.71
C GLU A 239 3.73 -0.03 -14.96
N PRO A 240 3.75 -1.21 -15.62
CA PRO A 240 3.93 -2.50 -14.97
C PRO A 240 5.18 -2.59 -14.09
N LYS A 241 6.32 -2.05 -14.53
CA LYS A 241 7.58 -2.09 -13.76
C LYS A 241 7.51 -1.26 -12.47
N GLU A 242 6.83 -0.14 -12.51
CA GLU A 242 6.65 0.74 -11.35
C GLU A 242 5.67 0.10 -10.36
N PHE A 243 4.59 -0.49 -10.88
CA PHE A 243 3.58 -1.17 -10.06
C PHE A 243 4.15 -2.43 -9.39
N LEU A 244 4.97 -3.21 -10.10
CA LEU A 244 5.70 -4.34 -9.52
C LEU A 244 6.57 -3.87 -8.34
N LYS A 245 7.30 -2.77 -8.52
CA LYS A 245 8.12 -2.20 -7.44
C LYS A 245 7.27 -1.75 -6.25
N LEU A 246 6.10 -1.15 -6.49
CA LEU A 246 5.14 -0.80 -5.45
C LEU A 246 4.71 -2.05 -4.66
N THR A 247 4.31 -3.11 -5.36
CA THR A 247 3.85 -4.34 -4.71
C THR A 247 4.96 -5.01 -3.91
N GLU A 248 6.20 -5.06 -4.42
CA GLU A 248 7.37 -5.57 -3.70
C GLU A 248 7.62 -4.79 -2.40
N TRP A 249 7.58 -3.46 -2.42
CA TRP A 249 7.73 -2.64 -1.22
C TRP A 249 6.62 -2.87 -0.20
N ILE A 250 5.36 -2.94 -0.67
CA ILE A 250 4.23 -3.21 0.23
C ILE A 250 4.36 -4.59 0.88
N ARG A 251 4.74 -5.63 0.14
CA ARG A 251 4.96 -6.98 0.70
C ARG A 251 6.10 -7.03 1.71
N ALA A 252 7.18 -6.27 1.46
CA ALA A 252 8.25 -6.10 2.42
C ALA A 252 7.77 -5.43 3.72
N LEU A 253 6.93 -4.38 3.62
CA LEU A 253 6.34 -3.72 4.78
C LEU A 253 5.38 -4.65 5.54
N ASP A 254 4.50 -5.38 4.86
CA ASP A 254 3.60 -6.36 5.47
C ASP A 254 4.38 -7.36 6.34
N THR A 255 5.54 -7.82 5.85
CA THR A 255 6.42 -8.72 6.61
C THR A 255 7.06 -8.02 7.80
N ASN A 256 7.57 -6.79 7.61
CA ASN A 256 8.25 -6.04 8.66
C ASN A 256 7.31 -5.63 9.81
N PHE A 257 6.06 -5.30 9.50
CA PHE A 257 5.08 -4.88 10.51
C PHE A 257 4.34 -6.05 11.18
N SER A 258 4.59 -7.29 10.77
CA SER A 258 3.98 -8.48 11.39
C SER A 258 4.66 -8.91 12.70
N GLN A 259 5.71 -8.22 13.13
CA GLN A 259 6.46 -8.57 14.35
C GLN A 259 5.85 -7.90 15.57
N ASP A 260 5.49 -8.72 16.58
CA ASP A 260 4.92 -8.27 17.87
C ASP A 260 5.98 -8.02 18.95
N SER A 261 7.27 -8.25 18.65
CA SER A 261 8.35 -8.12 19.60
C SER A 261 9.61 -7.54 18.95
N TRP A 262 10.52 -7.05 19.79
CA TRP A 262 11.83 -6.58 19.33
C TRP A 262 12.60 -7.73 18.65
N GLY A 263 12.78 -7.62 17.33
CA GLY A 263 13.48 -8.62 16.52
C GLY A 263 14.90 -8.21 16.14
N ARG A 264 15.71 -9.22 15.85
CA ARG A 264 17.03 -9.09 15.23
C ARG A 264 17.14 -10.12 14.11
N SER A 265 17.81 -9.77 13.03
CA SER A 265 18.08 -10.72 11.95
C SER A 265 19.11 -11.76 12.39
N GLU A 266 19.09 -12.94 11.79
CA GLU A 266 20.11 -13.98 12.02
C GLU A 266 21.51 -13.47 11.71
N ILE A 267 21.66 -12.63 10.68
CA ILE A 267 22.92 -11.99 10.29
C ILE A 267 23.41 -11.07 11.40
N GLU A 268 22.50 -10.25 11.97
CA GLU A 268 22.85 -9.35 13.08
C GLU A 268 23.24 -10.12 14.34
N GLU A 269 22.53 -11.19 14.66
CA GLU A 269 22.86 -12.03 15.81
C GLU A 269 24.21 -12.74 15.62
N SER A 270 24.48 -13.28 14.44
CA SER A 270 25.77 -13.93 14.14
C SER A 270 26.95 -12.96 14.11
N SER A 271 26.70 -11.70 13.76
CA SER A 271 27.75 -10.67 13.75
C SER A 271 28.08 -10.10 15.12
N LYS A 272 27.26 -10.39 16.13
CA LYS A 272 27.36 -9.82 17.48
C LYS A 272 28.74 -10.06 18.12
N ASP A 273 29.22 -11.29 18.08
CA ASP A 273 30.47 -11.67 18.73
C ASP A 273 31.70 -11.06 18.02
N GLN A 274 31.61 -10.81 16.71
CA GLN A 274 32.68 -10.20 15.93
C GLN A 274 32.68 -8.67 16.04
N VAL A 275 31.53 -8.03 16.11
CA VAL A 275 31.39 -6.58 16.00
C VAL A 275 31.30 -5.87 17.34
N ARG A 276 30.74 -6.51 18.37
CA ARG A 276 30.70 -5.94 19.72
C ARG A 276 32.11 -5.81 20.28
N ARG A 277 32.25 -4.92 21.25
CA ARG A 277 33.50 -4.76 21.99
C ARG A 277 33.42 -5.55 23.29
N SER A 278 34.59 -5.99 23.76
CA SER A 278 34.80 -6.61 25.07
C SER A 278 36.14 -6.20 25.63
N PHE A 279 36.39 -6.51 26.89
CA PHE A 279 37.67 -6.26 27.50
C PHE A 279 38.72 -7.27 27.01
N HIS A 280 39.88 -6.75 26.67
CA HIS A 280 41.10 -7.50 26.31
C HIS A 280 42.27 -6.95 27.13
N TYR A 281 43.25 -7.77 27.41
CA TYR A 281 44.46 -7.33 28.09
C TYR A 281 45.36 -6.52 27.17
N LYS A 282 45.82 -5.34 27.60
CA LYS A 282 46.74 -4.51 26.79
C LYS A 282 48.14 -5.10 26.68
N SER A 283 48.56 -5.86 27.71
CA SER A 283 49.88 -6.49 27.81
C SER A 283 49.81 -7.88 28.42
N ALA A 284 50.86 -8.64 28.32
CA ALA A 284 51.00 -9.89 29.05
C ALA A 284 51.13 -9.61 30.56
N LEU A 285 50.36 -10.33 31.38
CA LEU A 285 50.30 -10.17 32.81
C LEU A 285 50.49 -11.53 33.49
N SER A 286 51.19 -11.54 34.63
CA SER A 286 51.49 -12.76 35.38
C SER A 286 50.34 -13.16 36.32
N ALA A 287 50.26 -14.44 36.68
CA ALA A 287 49.39 -14.89 37.77
C ALA A 287 49.64 -14.08 39.04
N GLY A 288 48.56 -13.75 39.77
CA GLY A 288 48.64 -12.92 40.98
C GLY A 288 48.58 -11.42 40.75
N HIS A 289 48.68 -10.95 39.49
CA HIS A 289 48.52 -9.53 39.17
C HIS A 289 47.10 -9.04 39.51
N ARG A 290 46.99 -7.85 40.13
CA ARG A 290 45.70 -7.23 40.43
C ARG A 290 45.30 -6.31 39.27
N ILE A 291 44.18 -6.62 38.65
CA ILE A 291 43.71 -5.88 37.48
C ILE A 291 43.31 -4.46 37.84
N THR A 292 43.78 -3.52 36.99
CA THR A 292 43.37 -2.14 36.97
C THR A 292 42.72 -1.79 35.60
N ILE A 293 42.10 -0.63 35.50
CA ILE A 293 41.50 -0.20 34.22
C ILE A 293 42.56 0.04 33.14
N GLU A 294 43.77 0.42 33.53
CA GLU A 294 44.90 0.67 32.65
C GLU A 294 45.38 -0.61 31.94
N ASP A 295 45.17 -1.78 32.58
CA ASP A 295 45.56 -3.10 32.03
C ASP A 295 44.60 -3.54 30.89
N LEU A 296 43.43 -2.91 30.77
CA LEU A 296 42.34 -3.34 29.92
C LEU A 296 42.13 -2.41 28.70
N ALA A 297 41.91 -3.00 27.56
CA ALA A 297 41.40 -2.33 26.34
C ALA A 297 39.99 -2.82 26.07
N PHE A 298 39.07 -1.91 25.76
CA PHE A 298 37.70 -2.26 25.39
C PHE A 298 37.56 -2.18 23.85
N VAL A 299 37.82 -3.29 23.18
CA VAL A 299 37.97 -3.39 21.72
C VAL A 299 37.18 -4.58 21.16
N ARG A 300 37.08 -4.69 19.85
CA ARG A 300 36.59 -5.88 19.15
C ARG A 300 37.63 -7.00 19.20
N PRO A 301 37.22 -8.27 19.16
CA PRO A 301 35.83 -8.81 19.10
C PRO A 301 35.15 -8.87 20.47
N GLY A 302 33.87 -9.29 20.48
CA GLY A 302 33.04 -9.43 21.69
C GLY A 302 33.21 -10.73 22.45
N GLU A 303 34.36 -11.38 22.33
CA GLU A 303 34.65 -12.69 22.94
C GLU A 303 34.99 -12.62 24.44
N GLY A 304 35.34 -11.44 24.92
CA GLY A 304 35.64 -11.18 26.33
C GLY A 304 34.45 -10.62 27.12
N LEU A 305 34.72 -10.21 28.35
CA LEU A 305 33.71 -9.58 29.21
C LEU A 305 33.25 -8.22 28.68
N GLY A 306 31.96 -7.99 28.74
CA GLY A 306 31.37 -6.69 28.46
C GLY A 306 31.60 -5.68 29.58
N TYR A 307 31.29 -4.40 29.31
CA TYR A 307 31.55 -3.30 30.25
C TYR A 307 30.77 -3.45 31.58
N GLU A 308 29.64 -4.14 31.54
CA GLU A 308 28.80 -4.46 32.71
C GLU A 308 29.50 -5.35 33.73
N HIS A 309 30.60 -5.99 33.37
CA HIS A 309 31.41 -6.83 34.26
C HIS A 309 32.60 -6.09 34.84
N LEU A 310 32.90 -4.86 34.45
CA LEU A 310 34.09 -4.13 34.87
C LEU A 310 34.27 -4.10 36.41
N ASN A 311 33.22 -3.71 37.12
CA ASN A 311 33.29 -3.64 38.61
C ASN A 311 33.48 -4.99 39.27
N LYS A 312 33.20 -6.08 38.58
CA LYS A 312 33.38 -7.45 39.14
C LYS A 312 34.82 -7.96 39.04
N ILE A 313 35.59 -7.35 38.13
CA ILE A 313 36.97 -7.79 37.83
C ILE A 313 38.04 -6.81 38.32
N LEU A 314 37.70 -5.52 38.48
CA LEU A 314 38.66 -4.52 38.99
C LEU A 314 39.17 -4.95 40.38
N HIS A 315 40.51 -4.88 40.54
CA HIS A 315 41.26 -5.23 41.74
C HIS A 315 41.25 -6.72 42.12
N LYS A 316 40.62 -7.59 41.31
CA LYS A 316 40.78 -9.05 41.47
C LYS A 316 42.14 -9.50 40.95
N LYS A 317 42.63 -10.63 41.50
CA LYS A 317 43.88 -11.23 41.04
C LYS A 317 43.65 -12.24 39.94
N LEU A 318 44.57 -12.24 38.98
CA LEU A 318 44.63 -13.28 37.95
C LEU A 318 45.09 -14.61 38.61
N ILE A 319 44.38 -15.70 38.27
CA ILE A 319 44.76 -17.05 38.74
C ILE A 319 45.75 -17.75 37.81
N LYS A 320 45.92 -17.23 36.58
CA LYS A 320 46.84 -17.73 35.54
C LYS A 320 47.47 -16.57 34.80
N PRO A 321 48.61 -16.75 34.12
CA PRO A 321 49.17 -15.74 33.24
C PRO A 321 48.27 -15.54 32.02
N VAL A 322 48.19 -14.30 31.50
CA VAL A 322 47.45 -13.92 30.31
C VAL A 322 48.37 -13.22 29.30
N ASN A 323 48.07 -13.34 28.02
CA ASN A 323 48.83 -12.69 26.96
C ASN A 323 48.19 -11.39 26.52
N SER A 324 49.00 -10.52 25.90
CA SER A 324 48.53 -9.28 25.27
C SER A 324 47.43 -9.58 24.23
N TYR A 325 46.38 -8.78 24.26
CA TYR A 325 45.19 -8.86 23.39
C TYR A 325 44.34 -10.12 23.50
N ASN A 326 44.62 -11.00 24.48
CA ASN A 326 43.66 -12.07 24.79
C ASN A 326 42.37 -11.47 25.38
N PRO A 327 41.19 -12.06 25.07
CA PRO A 327 39.95 -11.67 25.73
C PRO A 327 40.02 -11.89 27.24
N CYS A 328 39.52 -10.94 28.00
CA CYS A 328 39.38 -11.02 29.45
C CYS A 328 38.13 -11.81 29.80
N LEU A 329 38.28 -12.90 30.53
CA LEU A 329 37.20 -13.83 30.92
C LEU A 329 37.02 -13.90 32.44
N LEU A 330 35.81 -14.20 32.94
CA LEU A 330 35.56 -14.38 34.34
C LEU A 330 36.42 -15.52 34.93
N SER A 331 36.73 -16.54 34.13
CA SER A 331 37.58 -17.68 34.50
C SER A 331 39.05 -17.32 34.71
N ASP A 332 39.46 -16.09 34.44
CA ASP A 332 40.84 -15.63 34.63
C ASP A 332 41.09 -15.13 36.06
N PHE A 333 40.05 -14.99 36.89
CA PHE A 333 40.10 -14.37 38.21
C PHE A 333 39.75 -15.32 39.35
N GLU A 334 40.27 -14.98 40.55
CA GLU A 334 39.79 -15.58 41.79
C GLU A 334 38.29 -15.33 41.99
N ASN A 335 37.55 -16.31 42.50
CA ASN A 335 36.12 -16.20 42.79
C ASN A 335 35.79 -15.12 43.83
#